data_9e8e2ab8cd4f143f2dd2dae4469c018f
#
_entry.id   9e8e2ab8cd4f143f2dd2dae4469c018f
#
_cell.length_a   1.000
_cell.length_b   1.000
_cell.length_c   1.000
_cell.angle_alpha   90.00
_cell.angle_beta   90.00
_cell.angle_gamma   90.00
#
_symmetry.space_group_name_H-M   'P 1'
#
loop_
_entity.id
_entity.type
_entity.pdbx_description
1 polymer ?
#
loop_
_entity_poly.entity_id
_entity_poly.type
_entity_poly.pdbx_seq_one_letter_code
_entity_poly.pdbx_strand_id
1 'polypeptide(L)'
;MKKLIHHFTAARLIVTIGFLLVCLVASGHAQSAENDYKVRVDIVGVSGEGIGGSIEAIQFNSGVAMDLSASGASTGRAKFSPIVITKVIDSATPKLQTICAGGQRLSRVQISLIRSNHRMKNGEQVFFQILLDDVQVTSVTTRLPKLTGSDGSLSSSEPSEDVAFSFSRITWIYTLPNGGTIREGWDLRLSREL
;
A
#
# COMPACT_ATOMS: atom_id res chain seq x y z
N MET A 1 39.24 17.71 -65.56
CA MET A 1 38.75 16.55 -64.78
C MET A 1 39.01 16.67 -63.29
N LYS A 2 38.85 17.85 -62.62
CA LYS A 2 39.08 18.04 -61.17
C LYS A 2 37.92 18.66 -60.42
N LYS A 3 36.75 18.86 -61.05
CA LYS A 3 35.58 19.47 -60.39
C LYS A 3 34.41 18.51 -59.99
N LEU A 4 34.56 17.19 -60.30
CA LEU A 4 33.47 16.24 -60.09
C LEU A 4 33.54 15.42 -58.79
N ILE A 5 34.65 15.52 -58.04
CA ILE A 5 34.95 14.67 -56.88
C ILE A 5 34.43 15.32 -55.57
N HIS A 6 34.24 16.64 -55.53
CA HIS A 6 33.84 17.33 -54.29
C HIS A 6 32.34 17.28 -53.95
N HIS A 7 31.47 16.94 -54.91
CA HIS A 7 30.02 16.87 -54.64
C HIS A 7 29.54 15.56 -54.04
N PHE A 8 30.33 14.48 -54.14
CA PHE A 8 29.97 13.17 -53.60
C PHE A 8 30.27 13.01 -52.10
N THR A 9 31.20 13.76 -51.55
CA THR A 9 31.57 13.72 -50.12
C THR A 9 30.64 14.51 -49.24
N ALA A 10 30.09 15.61 -49.72
CA ALA A 10 29.16 16.43 -48.94
C ALA A 10 27.76 15.78 -48.75
N ALA A 11 27.29 15.05 -49.78
CA ALA A 11 26.00 14.37 -49.71
C ALA A 11 26.00 13.16 -48.76
N ARG A 12 27.14 12.46 -48.62
CA ARG A 12 27.27 11.34 -47.67
C ARG A 12 27.37 11.80 -46.21
N LEU A 13 27.92 12.97 -45.95
CA LEU A 13 28.08 13.52 -44.62
C LEU A 13 26.73 14.00 -44.07
N ILE A 14 25.87 14.57 -44.91
CA ILE A 14 24.53 15.07 -44.49
C ILE A 14 23.59 13.90 -44.18
N VAL A 15 23.67 12.77 -44.91
CA VAL A 15 22.83 11.60 -44.67
C VAL A 15 23.21 10.87 -43.35
N THR A 16 24.52 10.83 -43.04
CA THR A 16 24.98 10.21 -41.78
C THR A 16 24.66 11.06 -40.55
N ILE A 17 24.68 12.38 -40.65
CA ILE A 17 24.29 13.28 -39.53
C ILE A 17 22.76 13.25 -39.32
N GLY A 18 21.99 13.19 -40.40
CA GLY A 18 20.52 13.04 -40.34
C GLY A 18 20.05 11.73 -39.68
N PHE A 19 20.79 10.62 -39.93
CA PHE A 19 20.45 9.32 -39.33
C PHE A 19 20.86 9.22 -37.86
N LEU A 20 21.92 9.95 -37.44
CA LEU A 20 22.34 10.00 -36.04
C LEU A 20 21.39 10.86 -35.18
N LEU A 21 20.76 11.89 -35.79
CA LEU A 21 19.82 12.78 -35.06
C LEU A 21 18.45 12.15 -34.86
N VAL A 22 18.02 11.22 -35.74
CA VAL A 22 16.72 10.53 -35.62
C VAL A 22 16.77 9.42 -34.55
N CYS A 23 17.92 8.85 -34.25
CA CYS A 23 18.07 7.84 -33.19
C CYS A 23 18.06 8.40 -31.77
N LEU A 24 18.16 9.73 -31.58
CA LEU A 24 18.22 10.35 -30.25
C LEU A 24 16.86 10.73 -29.67
N VAL A 25 15.76 10.57 -30.42
CA VAL A 25 14.39 10.98 -29.97
C VAL A 25 13.53 9.80 -29.56
N ALA A 26 14.05 8.56 -29.68
CA ALA A 26 13.30 7.34 -29.31
C ALA A 26 13.63 6.80 -27.91
N SER A 27 14.15 7.64 -27.01
CA SER A 27 14.09 7.35 -25.58
C SER A 27 12.69 7.68 -25.07
N GLY A 28 11.69 6.95 -25.59
CA GLY A 28 10.39 6.89 -24.98
C GLY A 28 10.58 6.40 -23.55
N HIS A 29 10.49 7.29 -22.60
CA HIS A 29 10.29 6.91 -21.21
C HIS A 29 9.00 6.10 -21.22
N ALA A 30 9.12 4.77 -21.16
CA ALA A 30 8.04 3.92 -20.74
C ALA A 30 7.76 4.37 -19.31
N GLN A 31 6.84 5.31 -19.17
CA GLN A 31 6.21 5.66 -17.90
C GLN A 31 5.48 4.38 -17.49
N SER A 32 6.13 3.57 -16.65
CA SER A 32 5.44 2.51 -15.94
C SER A 32 4.25 3.21 -15.30
N ALA A 33 3.03 2.81 -15.67
CA ALA A 33 1.82 3.20 -14.96
C ALA A 33 1.99 2.60 -13.56
N GLU A 34 2.62 3.35 -12.67
CA GLU A 34 2.68 3.06 -11.25
C GLU A 34 1.23 3.12 -10.80
N ASN A 35 0.65 1.93 -10.60
CA ASN A 35 -0.64 1.82 -9.93
C ASN A 35 -0.41 2.29 -8.50
N ASP A 36 -0.62 3.58 -8.30
CA ASP A 36 -0.43 4.22 -7.00
C ASP A 36 -1.57 3.79 -6.08
N TYR A 37 -1.32 2.70 -5.34
CA TYR A 37 -2.19 2.24 -4.27
C TYR A 37 -1.73 2.86 -2.96
N LYS A 38 -2.69 3.44 -2.23
CA LYS A 38 -2.48 4.00 -0.90
C LYS A 38 -3.29 3.22 0.13
N VAL A 39 -2.76 3.09 1.31
CA VAL A 39 -3.46 2.52 2.46
C VAL A 39 -3.65 3.60 3.51
N ARG A 40 -4.91 3.92 3.80
CA ARG A 40 -5.29 4.88 4.84
C ARG A 40 -5.94 4.16 5.99
N VAL A 41 -5.53 4.51 7.21
CA VAL A 41 -6.07 3.93 8.44
C VAL A 41 -6.62 5.03 9.33
N ASP A 42 -7.90 4.90 9.66
CA ASP A 42 -8.62 5.81 10.55
C ASP A 42 -8.91 5.09 11.87
N ILE A 43 -8.48 5.68 12.98
CA ILE A 43 -8.63 5.12 14.33
C ILE A 43 -9.31 6.16 15.21
N VAL A 44 -10.44 5.80 15.80
CA VAL A 44 -11.15 6.71 16.71
C VAL A 44 -10.26 7.06 17.92
N GLY A 45 -9.97 8.36 18.08
CA GLY A 45 -9.15 8.89 19.17
C GLY A 45 -7.64 8.79 18.98
N VAL A 46 -7.19 8.46 17.75
CA VAL A 46 -5.77 8.50 17.34
C VAL A 46 -5.68 9.29 16.05
N SER A 47 -4.82 10.31 16.02
CA SER A 47 -4.59 11.11 14.82
C SER A 47 -3.17 10.91 14.33
N GLY A 48 -3.05 10.63 13.03
CA GLY A 48 -1.81 10.63 12.27
C GLY A 48 -1.63 11.94 11.48
N GLU A 49 -0.69 11.94 10.54
CA GLU A 49 -0.32 13.11 9.72
C GLU A 49 -1.00 13.12 8.35
N GLY A 50 -1.78 12.08 8.02
CA GLY A 50 -2.54 12.01 6.79
C GLY A 50 -3.76 12.91 6.76
N ILE A 51 -4.44 12.95 5.61
CA ILE A 51 -5.61 13.80 5.38
C ILE A 51 -6.70 13.48 6.41
N GLY A 52 -7.17 14.52 7.11
CA GLY A 52 -8.20 14.40 8.15
C GLY A 52 -7.71 13.74 9.44
N GLY A 53 -6.39 13.66 9.67
CA GLY A 53 -5.81 13.00 10.84
C GLY A 53 -5.68 11.48 10.68
N SER A 54 -5.82 10.97 9.47
CA SER A 54 -5.60 9.55 9.18
C SER A 54 -4.13 9.17 9.28
N ILE A 55 -3.87 7.87 9.42
CA ILE A 55 -2.55 7.27 9.35
C ILE A 55 -2.34 6.75 7.93
N GLU A 56 -1.22 7.09 7.30
CA GLU A 56 -0.82 6.52 6.02
C GLU A 56 0.05 5.29 6.26
N ALA A 57 -0.33 4.14 5.68
CA ALA A 57 0.42 2.91 5.81
C ALA A 57 1.13 2.57 4.48
N ILE A 58 2.37 2.09 4.60
CA ILE A 58 3.21 1.67 3.47
C ILE A 58 2.86 0.25 3.07
N GLN A 59 2.51 -0.59 4.05
CA GLN A 59 2.15 -1.99 3.85
C GLN A 59 0.95 -2.37 4.72
N PHE A 60 0.25 -3.38 4.27
CA PHE A 60 -0.91 -3.95 4.94
C PHE A 60 -0.91 -5.46 4.73
N ASN A 61 -1.18 -6.20 5.81
CA ASN A 61 -1.28 -7.65 5.80
C ASN A 61 -2.49 -8.10 6.60
N SER A 62 -3.33 -8.95 6.00
CA SER A 62 -4.46 -9.60 6.66
C SER A 62 -4.64 -11.01 6.14
N GLY A 63 -5.18 -11.90 6.97
CA GLY A 63 -5.40 -13.27 6.55
C GLY A 63 -6.52 -13.95 7.34
N VAL A 64 -7.22 -14.85 6.65
CA VAL A 64 -8.15 -15.78 7.24
C VAL A 64 -7.86 -17.17 6.69
N ALA A 65 -7.86 -18.17 7.54
CA ALA A 65 -7.62 -19.58 7.19
C ALA A 65 -8.65 -20.49 7.88
N MET A 66 -8.91 -21.61 7.27
CA MET A 66 -9.72 -22.69 7.84
C MET A 66 -8.86 -23.93 7.97
N ASP A 67 -8.85 -24.54 9.15
CA ASP A 67 -8.19 -25.84 9.33
C ASP A 67 -9.04 -26.95 8.69
N LEU A 68 -8.40 -27.76 7.86
CA LEU A 68 -9.02 -28.91 7.22
C LEU A 68 -8.40 -30.21 7.77
N SER A 69 -9.21 -31.25 7.90
CA SER A 69 -8.72 -32.61 8.17
C SER A 69 -8.02 -33.18 6.93
N ALA A 70 -7.32 -34.31 7.11
CA ALA A 70 -6.73 -35.06 5.99
C ALA A 70 -7.76 -35.48 4.93
N SER A 71 -9.04 -35.64 5.30
CA SER A 71 -10.15 -35.93 4.39
C SER A 71 -10.75 -34.65 3.70
N GLY A 72 -10.18 -33.48 3.96
CA GLY A 72 -10.68 -32.22 3.39
C GLY A 72 -11.89 -31.62 4.12
N ALA A 73 -12.39 -32.24 5.19
CA ALA A 73 -13.48 -31.68 5.97
C ALA A 73 -12.98 -30.57 6.91
N SER A 74 -13.81 -29.53 7.11
CA SER A 74 -13.52 -28.49 8.10
C SER A 74 -13.50 -29.07 9.50
N THR A 75 -12.40 -28.87 10.25
CA THR A 75 -12.21 -29.43 11.60
C THR A 75 -12.39 -28.42 12.71
N GLY A 76 -12.63 -27.15 12.38
CA GLY A 76 -12.64 -26.11 13.41
C GLY A 76 -13.22 -24.80 12.95
N ARG A 77 -12.92 -23.78 13.74
CA ARG A 77 -13.30 -22.38 13.47
C ARG A 77 -12.29 -21.75 12.52
N ALA A 78 -12.76 -20.79 11.73
CA ALA A 78 -11.87 -19.92 10.95
C ALA A 78 -10.87 -19.20 11.87
N LYS A 79 -9.60 -19.21 11.47
CA LYS A 79 -8.50 -18.54 12.15
C LYS A 79 -8.21 -17.23 11.43
N PHE A 80 -8.34 -16.15 12.15
CA PHE A 80 -7.98 -14.80 11.65
C PHE A 80 -6.60 -14.42 12.19
N SER A 81 -5.70 -14.07 11.29
CA SER A 81 -4.44 -13.45 11.69
C SER A 81 -4.68 -12.03 12.17
N PRO A 82 -3.90 -11.52 13.13
CA PRO A 82 -3.88 -10.09 13.40
C PRO A 82 -3.64 -9.31 12.11
N ILE A 83 -4.34 -8.20 11.93
CA ILE A 83 -4.04 -7.31 10.82
C ILE A 83 -2.82 -6.48 11.20
N VAL A 84 -1.82 -6.47 10.33
CA VAL A 84 -0.59 -5.72 10.52
C VAL A 84 -0.49 -4.63 9.47
N ILE A 85 -0.28 -3.40 9.92
CA ILE A 85 0.10 -2.28 9.04
C ILE A 85 1.54 -1.91 9.31
N THR A 86 2.29 -1.55 8.26
CA THR A 86 3.60 -0.89 8.37
C THR A 86 3.44 0.57 7.99
N LYS A 87 3.90 1.48 8.83
CA LYS A 87 3.82 2.92 8.61
C LYS A 87 5.14 3.60 8.97
N VAL A 88 5.38 4.80 8.46
CA VAL A 88 6.44 5.68 8.94
C VAL A 88 6.12 6.12 10.36
N ILE A 89 7.13 6.36 11.18
CA ILE A 89 6.95 6.94 12.51
C ILE A 89 6.36 8.35 12.34
N ASP A 90 5.22 8.60 12.99
CA ASP A 90 4.48 9.86 12.92
C ASP A 90 3.88 10.26 14.28
N SER A 91 3.04 11.28 14.29
CA SER A 91 2.38 11.80 15.48
C SER A 91 1.44 10.79 16.19
N ALA A 92 0.98 9.74 15.49
CA ALA A 92 0.17 8.67 16.08
C ALA A 92 1.00 7.67 16.91
N THR A 93 2.30 7.52 16.64
CA THR A 93 3.18 6.52 17.26
C THR A 93 3.13 6.52 18.78
N PRO A 94 3.34 7.65 19.52
CA PRO A 94 3.32 7.63 20.98
C PRO A 94 1.97 7.18 21.54
N LYS A 95 0.87 7.57 20.88
CA LYS A 95 -0.48 7.20 21.30
C LYS A 95 -0.75 5.70 21.09
N LEU A 96 -0.31 5.14 19.95
CA LEU A 96 -0.44 3.72 19.65
C LEU A 96 0.36 2.87 20.63
N GLN A 97 1.58 3.29 20.98
CA GLN A 97 2.40 2.61 21.99
C GLN A 97 1.74 2.63 23.37
N THR A 98 1.16 3.78 23.77
CA THR A 98 0.44 3.91 25.06
C THR A 98 -0.81 3.03 25.07
N ILE A 99 -1.60 2.99 23.99
CA ILE A 99 -2.78 2.13 23.87
C ILE A 99 -2.39 0.66 23.96
N CYS A 100 -1.30 0.26 23.28
CA CYS A 100 -0.79 -1.11 23.31
C CYS A 100 -0.33 -1.48 24.74
N ALA A 101 0.49 -0.65 25.37
CA ALA A 101 0.99 -0.91 26.73
C ALA A 101 -0.11 -0.96 27.79
N GLY A 102 -1.12 -0.12 27.64
CA GLY A 102 -2.27 -0.07 28.56
C GLY A 102 -3.36 -1.12 28.27
N GLY A 103 -3.25 -1.88 27.19
CA GLY A 103 -4.28 -2.84 26.78
C GLY A 103 -5.64 -2.19 26.47
N GLN A 104 -5.64 -0.90 26.13
CA GLN A 104 -6.86 -0.15 25.86
C GLN A 104 -7.53 -0.68 24.58
N ARG A 105 -8.86 -0.88 24.66
CA ARG A 105 -9.66 -1.24 23.48
C ARG A 105 -10.07 -0.02 22.69
N LEU A 106 -10.01 -0.15 21.39
CA LEU A 106 -10.50 0.81 20.40
C LEU A 106 -11.87 0.34 19.91
N SER A 107 -12.82 1.26 19.82
CA SER A 107 -14.17 0.93 19.33
C SER A 107 -14.14 0.48 17.88
N ARG A 108 -13.35 1.17 17.05
CA ARG A 108 -13.24 0.90 15.61
C ARG A 108 -11.89 1.32 15.03
N VAL A 109 -11.42 0.50 14.09
CA VAL A 109 -10.34 0.83 13.15
C VAL A 109 -10.87 0.61 11.73
N GLN A 110 -10.71 1.60 10.86
CA GLN A 110 -11.06 1.52 9.45
C GLN A 110 -9.79 1.55 8.61
N ILE A 111 -9.63 0.58 7.73
CA ILE A 111 -8.52 0.51 6.78
C ILE A 111 -9.11 0.66 5.39
N SER A 112 -8.64 1.66 4.64
CA SER A 112 -9.13 1.99 3.30
C SER A 112 -8.01 1.83 2.29
N LEU A 113 -8.21 0.96 1.30
CA LEU A 113 -7.33 0.81 0.15
C LEU A 113 -7.82 1.73 -0.96
N ILE A 114 -6.95 2.60 -1.40
CA ILE A 114 -7.23 3.69 -2.34
C ILE A 114 -6.41 3.43 -3.59
N ARG A 115 -6.99 3.64 -4.76
CA ARG A 115 -6.30 3.62 -6.05
C ARG A 115 -6.46 4.95 -6.77
N SER A 116 -5.47 5.32 -7.56
CA SER A 116 -5.59 6.46 -8.47
C SER A 116 -6.71 6.22 -9.48
N ASN A 117 -7.58 7.20 -9.65
CA ASN A 117 -8.67 7.14 -10.62
C ASN A 117 -8.84 8.49 -11.31
N HIS A 118 -8.27 8.61 -12.49
CA HIS A 118 -8.30 9.85 -13.30
C HIS A 118 -9.72 10.30 -13.70
N ARG A 119 -10.74 9.45 -13.52
CA ARG A 119 -12.14 9.79 -13.80
C ARG A 119 -12.84 10.45 -12.62
N MET A 120 -12.24 10.43 -11.44
CA MET A 120 -12.77 11.04 -10.22
C MET A 120 -12.24 12.45 -10.05
N LYS A 121 -13.07 13.36 -9.51
CA LYS A 121 -12.73 14.78 -9.28
C LYS A 121 -11.48 14.95 -8.42
N ASN A 122 -11.24 14.03 -7.49
CA ASN A 122 -10.09 14.06 -6.57
C ASN A 122 -8.95 13.11 -7.01
N GLY A 123 -9.07 12.44 -8.18
CA GLY A 123 -8.06 11.51 -8.66
C GLY A 123 -7.91 10.23 -7.83
N GLU A 124 -8.69 10.03 -6.78
CA GLU A 124 -8.58 8.89 -5.85
C GLU A 124 -9.93 8.18 -5.69
N GLN A 125 -9.89 6.86 -5.58
CA GLN A 125 -11.06 6.03 -5.31
C GLN A 125 -10.75 5.01 -4.22
N VAL A 126 -11.52 5.04 -3.14
CA VAL A 126 -11.56 3.93 -2.17
C VAL A 126 -12.27 2.76 -2.84
N PHE A 127 -11.54 1.67 -3.10
CA PHE A 127 -12.10 0.49 -3.75
C PHE A 127 -12.31 -0.68 -2.80
N PHE A 128 -11.60 -0.72 -1.67
CA PHE A 128 -11.74 -1.75 -0.66
C PHE A 128 -11.58 -1.15 0.73
N GLN A 129 -12.46 -1.53 1.65
CA GLN A 129 -12.39 -1.10 3.05
C GLN A 129 -12.53 -2.30 3.97
N ILE A 130 -11.83 -2.24 5.08
CA ILE A 130 -11.96 -3.17 6.18
C ILE A 130 -12.34 -2.37 7.42
N LEU A 131 -13.46 -2.73 8.03
CA LEU A 131 -13.88 -2.19 9.31
C LEU A 131 -13.64 -3.25 10.38
N LEU A 132 -12.89 -2.89 11.39
CA LEU A 132 -12.62 -3.72 12.56
C LEU A 132 -13.34 -3.10 13.74
N ASP A 133 -14.14 -3.89 14.48
CA ASP A 133 -14.78 -3.44 15.69
C ASP A 133 -14.24 -4.20 16.90
N ASP A 134 -14.23 -3.52 18.06
CA ASP A 134 -13.73 -4.01 19.34
C ASP A 134 -12.27 -4.47 19.19
N VAL A 135 -11.42 -3.51 18.86
CA VAL A 135 -10.03 -3.73 18.43
C VAL A 135 -9.08 -3.58 19.60
N GLN A 136 -8.05 -4.40 19.62
CA GLN A 136 -6.92 -4.29 20.52
C GLN A 136 -5.62 -4.14 19.72
N VAL A 137 -4.80 -3.15 20.03
CA VAL A 137 -3.43 -3.06 19.54
C VAL A 137 -2.60 -4.08 20.30
N THR A 138 -2.12 -5.10 19.61
CA THR A 138 -1.40 -6.23 20.22
C THR A 138 0.11 -6.08 20.17
N SER A 139 0.61 -5.31 19.22
CA SER A 139 2.03 -4.92 19.18
C SER A 139 2.24 -3.63 18.41
N VAL A 140 3.27 -2.88 18.79
CA VAL A 140 3.84 -1.76 18.05
C VAL A 140 5.34 -1.97 18.05
N THR A 141 5.92 -2.27 16.89
CA THR A 141 7.34 -2.62 16.75
C THR A 141 8.01 -1.63 15.83
N THR A 142 8.86 -0.77 16.42
CA THR A 142 9.65 0.23 15.68
C THR A 142 10.86 -0.40 15.01
N ARG A 143 11.15 -0.01 13.78
CA ARG A 143 12.32 -0.45 13.02
C ARG A 143 13.08 0.74 12.45
N LEU A 144 14.39 0.69 12.60
CA LEU A 144 15.30 1.59 11.90
C LEU A 144 15.75 0.94 10.58
N PRO A 145 15.93 1.73 9.51
CA PRO A 145 16.51 1.21 8.27
C PRO A 145 17.92 0.68 8.55
N LYS A 146 18.22 -0.48 7.96
CA LYS A 146 19.55 -1.08 8.06
C LYS A 146 20.53 -0.30 7.20
N LEU A 147 21.73 -0.01 7.72
CA LEU A 147 22.85 0.47 6.92
C LEU A 147 23.22 -0.61 5.90
N THR A 148 23.01 -0.36 4.61
CA THR A 148 23.20 -1.37 3.56
C THR A 148 24.36 -1.07 2.60
N GLY A 149 25.03 0.08 2.72
CA GLY A 149 26.21 0.40 1.91
C GLY A 149 27.48 -0.16 2.52
N SER A 150 28.33 -0.83 1.72
CA SER A 150 29.72 -1.13 2.10
C SER A 150 30.55 0.13 2.36
N ASP A 151 30.05 1.29 1.96
CA ASP A 151 30.60 2.63 2.14
C ASP A 151 30.01 3.36 3.37
N GLY A 152 29.16 2.71 4.17
CA GLY A 152 28.49 3.31 5.33
C GLY A 152 27.34 4.24 4.98
N SER A 153 26.88 4.27 3.73
CA SER A 153 25.70 5.05 3.34
C SER A 153 24.45 4.51 4.02
N LEU A 154 23.62 5.43 4.55
CA LEU A 154 22.31 5.11 5.10
C LEU A 154 21.37 4.70 3.93
N SER A 155 20.60 3.64 4.14
CA SER A 155 19.42 3.40 3.30
C SER A 155 18.55 4.66 3.33
N SER A 156 18.05 5.08 2.18
CA SER A 156 17.11 6.22 2.07
C SER A 156 15.73 5.92 2.68
N SER A 157 15.55 4.75 3.31
CA SER A 157 14.30 4.35 3.95
C SER A 157 14.10 5.11 5.26
N GLU A 158 12.92 5.63 5.46
CA GLU A 158 12.53 6.28 6.71
C GLU A 158 12.32 5.25 7.83
N PRO A 159 12.55 5.64 9.12
CA PRO A 159 12.18 4.82 10.25
C PRO A 159 10.70 4.45 10.21
N SER A 160 10.39 3.18 10.40
CA SER A 160 9.03 2.65 10.30
C SER A 160 8.64 1.83 11.52
N GLU A 161 7.36 1.55 11.63
CA GLU A 161 6.83 0.68 12.67
C GLU A 161 5.76 -0.26 12.11
N ASP A 162 5.70 -1.45 12.68
CA ASP A 162 4.61 -2.39 12.46
C ASP A 162 3.62 -2.29 13.61
N VAL A 163 2.35 -2.09 13.30
CA VAL A 163 1.26 -2.05 14.26
C VAL A 163 0.31 -3.21 13.98
N ALA A 164 0.11 -4.09 14.96
CA ALA A 164 -0.77 -5.24 14.85
C ALA A 164 -2.08 -5.03 15.61
N PHE A 165 -3.19 -5.36 14.95
CA PHE A 165 -4.54 -5.26 15.48
C PHE A 165 -5.19 -6.64 15.58
N SER A 166 -5.66 -7.02 16.78
CA SER A 166 -6.66 -8.07 16.99
C SER A 166 -8.03 -7.43 17.12
N PHE A 167 -9.07 -8.15 16.71
CA PHE A 167 -10.43 -7.61 16.63
C PHE A 167 -11.45 -8.70 16.95
N SER A 168 -12.66 -8.28 17.31
CA SER A 168 -13.77 -9.19 17.56
C SER A 168 -14.69 -9.35 16.36
N ARG A 169 -14.80 -8.32 15.52
CA ARG A 169 -15.60 -8.33 14.29
C ARG A 169 -14.83 -7.68 13.16
N ILE A 170 -15.05 -8.20 11.97
CA ILE A 170 -14.48 -7.67 10.73
C ILE A 170 -15.59 -7.54 9.69
N THR A 171 -15.57 -6.44 8.94
CA THR A 171 -16.44 -6.22 7.77
C THR A 171 -15.58 -5.82 6.59
N TRP A 172 -15.78 -6.48 5.47
CA TRP A 172 -15.15 -6.13 4.20
C TRP A 172 -16.17 -5.42 3.31
N ILE A 173 -15.76 -4.34 2.67
CA ILE A 173 -16.57 -3.56 1.75
C ILE A 173 -15.77 -3.38 0.46
N TYR A 174 -16.28 -3.91 -0.63
CA TYR A 174 -15.70 -3.71 -1.96
C TYR A 174 -16.58 -2.77 -2.77
N THR A 175 -15.98 -1.70 -3.33
CA THR A 175 -16.68 -0.74 -4.18
C THR A 175 -16.48 -1.10 -5.65
N LEU A 176 -17.56 -1.44 -6.32
CA LEU A 176 -17.60 -1.78 -7.74
C LEU A 176 -17.29 -0.54 -8.62
N PRO A 177 -16.80 -0.72 -9.84
CA PRO A 177 -16.53 0.40 -10.76
C PRO A 177 -17.77 1.25 -11.09
N ASN A 178 -18.97 0.69 -10.98
CA ASN A 178 -20.27 1.36 -11.21
C ASN A 178 -20.79 2.10 -9.95
N GLY A 179 -20.02 2.11 -8.84
CA GLY A 179 -20.39 2.74 -7.59
C GLY A 179 -21.20 1.86 -6.63
N GLY A 180 -21.61 0.65 -7.03
CA GLY A 180 -22.23 -0.32 -6.14
C GLY A 180 -21.24 -0.85 -5.09
N THR A 181 -21.74 -1.41 -4.00
CA THR A 181 -20.91 -2.00 -2.93
C THR A 181 -21.32 -3.42 -2.65
N ILE A 182 -20.31 -4.27 -2.39
CA ILE A 182 -20.47 -5.61 -1.83
C ILE A 182 -19.97 -5.53 -0.39
N ARG A 183 -20.77 -6.02 0.56
CA ARG A 183 -20.44 -5.97 1.97
C ARG A 183 -20.66 -7.34 2.60
N GLU A 184 -19.62 -7.85 3.26
CA GLU A 184 -19.62 -9.10 4.01
C GLU A 184 -18.94 -8.89 5.36
N GLY A 185 -19.29 -9.66 6.36
CA GLY A 185 -18.68 -9.52 7.67
C GLY A 185 -18.70 -10.81 8.50
N TRP A 186 -17.87 -10.86 9.52
CA TRP A 186 -17.74 -12.00 10.41
C TRP A 186 -17.58 -11.59 11.87
N ASP A 187 -18.35 -12.23 12.76
CA ASP A 187 -18.15 -12.14 14.22
C ASP A 187 -17.28 -13.31 14.68
N LEU A 188 -16.05 -13.01 15.13
CA LEU A 188 -15.09 -14.00 15.57
C LEU A 188 -15.51 -14.69 16.88
N ARG A 189 -16.22 -13.97 17.74
CA ARG A 189 -16.67 -14.50 19.04
C ARG A 189 -17.81 -15.50 18.86
N LEU A 190 -18.74 -15.19 17.96
CA LEU A 190 -19.91 -16.01 17.67
C LEU A 190 -19.66 -17.00 16.53
N SER A 191 -18.53 -16.89 15.81
CA SER A 191 -18.17 -17.71 14.64
C SER A 191 -19.28 -17.76 13.59
N ARG A 192 -19.82 -16.59 13.23
CA ARG A 192 -20.90 -16.47 12.24
C ARG A 192 -20.76 -15.18 11.41
N GLU A 193 -21.44 -15.18 10.30
CA GLU A 193 -21.64 -13.97 9.48
C GLU A 193 -22.41 -12.87 10.24
N LEU A 194 -22.15 -11.60 9.85
CA LEU A 194 -22.78 -10.40 10.42
C LEU A 194 -24.03 -9.99 9.69
#